data_2c256d427cb6cc23d69c433d7365a9f5
#
_entry.id   2c256d427cb6cc23d69c433d7365a9f5
#
_cell.length_a   1.000
_cell.length_b   1.000
_cell.length_c   1.000
_cell.angle_alpha   90.00
_cell.angle_beta   90.00
_cell.angle_gamma   90.00
#
_symmetry.space_group_name_H-M   'P 1'
#
loop_
_entity.id
_entity.type
_entity.pdbx_description
1 polymer ?
#
loop_
_entity_poly.entity_id
_entity_poly.type
_entity_poly.pdbx_seq_one_letter_code
_entity_poly.pdbx_strand_id
1 'polypeptide(L)'
;VIGKKQQGLLPPGGDEERQDGEGTEDGADGHAFFAEAPQDGASDGESLTPRDEALVGRVAAGKSDYWDAELFEYIASDLLKAVRTVFAHTSGTVEAAVEYDVPDDVYTAALEQNLFHFSAAKTLAEVQELNQAFRESKSYNEFKARAAEITRTFNDRWQRTEYRTAVQVAEAASNYRQLRRRADIFPYWIYRTAGDGQVRPSHAALDGLTLPASDPAWRKIFPPNDWNCRCRVEAIMADEFEGDFGEERSEEHT
;
A
#
# COMPACT_ATOMS: atom_id res chain seq x y z
N VAL A 1 -10.00 -5.01 9.27
CA VAL A 1 -9.98 -6.39 8.78
C VAL A 1 -8.65 -6.66 8.04
N ILE A 2 -7.51 -6.37 8.70
CA ILE A 2 -6.17 -6.61 8.13
C ILE A 2 -5.41 -7.58 9.05
N GLY A 3 -6.06 -8.63 9.45
CA GLY A 3 -5.56 -9.41 10.60
C GLY A 3 -5.08 -10.82 10.34
N LYS A 4 -4.79 -11.31 9.12
CA LYS A 4 -4.28 -12.69 8.94
C LYS A 4 -3.42 -12.98 7.71
N LYS A 5 -2.82 -12.01 7.02
CA LYS A 5 -1.88 -12.28 5.91
C LYS A 5 -0.53 -11.57 6.08
N GLN A 6 0.01 -11.56 7.29
CA GLN A 6 1.33 -10.97 7.56
C GLN A 6 2.49 -11.98 7.54
N GLN A 7 2.40 -13.08 6.81
CA GLN A 7 3.58 -13.87 6.48
C GLN A 7 4.02 -13.49 5.07
N GLY A 8 4.84 -12.45 4.96
CA GLY A 8 5.40 -11.95 3.71
C GLY A 8 5.48 -10.44 3.65
N LEU A 9 5.99 -9.80 4.70
CA LEU A 9 6.06 -8.34 4.84
C LEU A 9 7.15 -7.68 3.97
N LEU A 10 7.94 -8.46 3.27
CA LEU A 10 8.96 -7.97 2.34
C LEU A 10 8.61 -8.43 0.91
N PRO A 11 8.69 -7.57 -0.09
CA PRO A 11 8.51 -7.98 -1.47
C PRO A 11 9.57 -9.03 -1.83
N PRO A 12 9.22 -10.08 -2.57
CA PRO A 12 10.18 -11.08 -3.00
C PRO A 12 11.25 -10.40 -3.86
N GLY A 13 12.52 -10.59 -3.51
CA GLY A 13 13.64 -10.27 -4.36
C GLY A 13 13.58 -11.13 -5.62
N GLY A 14 13.07 -10.60 -6.70
CA GLY A 14 13.02 -11.22 -8.00
C GLY A 14 13.70 -10.31 -8.99
N ASP A 15 14.90 -10.71 -9.45
CA ASP A 15 15.60 -10.14 -10.60
C ASP A 15 14.80 -10.47 -11.86
N GLU A 16 13.92 -9.56 -12.29
CA GLU A 16 13.42 -9.53 -13.66
C GLU A 16 13.54 -8.11 -14.17
N GLU A 17 14.62 -7.89 -14.93
CA GLU A 17 14.73 -6.77 -15.85
C GLU A 17 13.57 -6.84 -16.86
N ARG A 18 12.63 -5.93 -16.77
CA ARG A 18 11.62 -5.70 -17.80
C ARG A 18 11.87 -4.37 -18.48
N GLN A 19 12.13 -4.49 -19.77
CA GLN A 19 12.25 -3.40 -20.73
C GLN A 19 10.95 -2.57 -20.72
N ASP A 20 11.14 -1.25 -20.58
CA ASP A 20 10.09 -0.25 -20.69
C ASP A 20 9.62 -0.17 -22.15
N GLY A 21 8.43 -0.68 -22.42
CA GLY A 21 7.73 -0.47 -23.66
C GLY A 21 6.99 0.87 -23.60
N GLU A 22 7.37 1.80 -24.46
CA GLU A 22 6.61 3.02 -24.73
C GLU A 22 5.23 2.66 -25.25
N GLY A 23 4.20 2.97 -24.50
CA GLY A 23 2.78 2.80 -24.84
C GLY A 23 2.08 4.14 -24.87
N THR A 24 1.62 4.51 -26.03
CA THR A 24 0.91 5.70 -26.47
C THR A 24 -0.22 6.15 -25.56
N GLU A 25 -0.26 7.49 -25.37
CA GLU A 25 -1.37 8.25 -24.78
C GLU A 25 -2.63 8.08 -25.64
N ASP A 26 -3.74 7.70 -24.99
CA ASP A 26 -5.08 8.18 -25.37
C ASP A 26 -6.13 7.82 -24.29
N GLY A 27 -6.81 8.85 -23.81
CA GLY A 27 -8.24 8.78 -23.46
C GLY A 27 -8.63 8.78 -21.99
N ALA A 28 -9.13 9.94 -21.57
CA ALA A 28 -10.24 10.19 -20.65
C ALA A 28 -9.96 10.33 -19.16
N ASP A 29 -9.90 11.57 -18.76
CA ASP A 29 -10.54 12.22 -17.60
C ASP A 29 -10.97 11.34 -16.42
N GLY A 30 -10.19 11.40 -15.33
CA GLY A 30 -10.61 10.90 -14.03
C GLY A 30 -9.53 10.54 -13.03
N HIS A 31 -8.26 10.60 -13.35
CA HIS A 31 -7.17 10.19 -12.46
C HIS A 31 -6.08 11.24 -12.26
N ALA A 32 -6.45 12.41 -11.79
CA ALA A 32 -5.49 13.46 -11.48
C ALA A 32 -5.37 13.68 -9.97
N PHE A 33 -4.94 12.66 -9.20
CA PHE A 33 -4.45 12.86 -7.83
C PHE A 33 -3.41 11.82 -7.44
N PHE A 34 -2.43 11.58 -8.31
CA PHE A 34 -1.18 11.03 -7.82
C PHE A 34 -0.35 12.22 -7.31
N ALA A 35 -0.36 12.44 -6.00
CA ALA A 35 0.71 13.20 -5.40
C ALA A 35 2.01 12.50 -5.84
N GLU A 36 2.84 13.20 -6.61
CA GLU A 36 4.16 12.68 -6.97
C GLU A 36 4.86 12.23 -5.70
N ALA A 37 5.33 10.98 -5.71
CA ALA A 37 6.22 10.52 -4.65
C ALA A 37 7.37 11.54 -4.56
N PRO A 38 7.82 11.91 -3.35
CA PRO A 38 8.91 12.84 -3.20
C PRO A 38 10.05 12.42 -4.12
N GLN A 39 10.41 13.28 -5.05
CA GLN A 39 11.60 13.11 -5.86
C GLN A 39 12.80 13.54 -5.02
N ASP A 40 13.11 12.76 -4.00
CA ASP A 40 14.44 12.84 -3.41
C ASP A 40 15.36 12.32 -4.50
N GLY A 41 16.18 13.24 -5.04
CA GLY A 41 16.92 13.03 -6.26
C GLY A 41 17.56 11.65 -6.32
N ALA A 42 17.24 10.91 -7.39
CA ALA A 42 17.92 9.70 -7.73
C ALA A 42 19.43 10.03 -7.74
N SER A 43 20.15 9.61 -6.71
CA SER A 43 21.59 9.77 -6.66
C SER A 43 22.16 8.83 -7.72
N ASP A 44 22.74 9.40 -8.73
CA ASP A 44 23.56 8.66 -9.70
C ASP A 44 24.55 7.78 -8.93
N GLY A 45 24.34 6.47 -8.97
CA GLY A 45 24.94 5.35 -8.30
C GLY A 45 26.26 5.59 -7.53
N GLU A 46 26.31 5.09 -6.33
CA GLU A 46 27.41 4.80 -5.42
C GLU A 46 27.53 5.61 -4.13
N SER A 47 26.90 6.77 -3.95
CA SER A 47 27.02 7.49 -2.68
C SER A 47 25.76 7.37 -1.81
N LEU A 48 25.97 7.12 -0.52
CA LEU A 48 24.92 7.19 0.50
C LEU A 48 24.35 8.61 0.57
N THR A 49 23.04 8.74 0.80
CA THR A 49 22.46 10.02 1.16
C THR A 49 23.00 10.49 2.51
N PRO A 50 22.93 11.81 2.84
CA PRO A 50 23.35 12.28 4.16
C PRO A 50 22.65 11.57 5.33
N ARG A 51 21.36 11.23 5.15
CA ARG A 51 20.59 10.45 6.14
C ARG A 51 21.17 9.04 6.29
N ASP A 52 21.43 8.36 5.16
CA ASP A 52 21.93 7.00 5.18
C ASP A 52 23.37 6.95 5.72
N GLU A 53 24.19 7.98 5.44
CA GLU A 53 25.52 8.13 6.07
C GLU A 53 25.44 8.26 7.60
N ALA A 54 24.46 9.04 8.08
CA ALA A 54 24.24 9.17 9.52
C ALA A 54 23.79 7.85 10.16
N LEU A 55 22.89 7.10 9.51
CA LEU A 55 22.46 5.77 9.95
C LEU A 55 23.64 4.78 9.99
N VAL A 56 24.41 4.70 8.91
CA VAL A 56 25.62 3.86 8.82
C VAL A 56 26.62 4.22 9.91
N GLY A 57 26.80 5.52 10.19
CA GLY A 57 27.64 6.00 11.29
C GLY A 57 27.11 5.58 12.66
N ARG A 58 25.81 5.61 12.92
CA ARG A 58 25.20 5.15 14.18
C ARG A 58 25.37 3.64 14.37
N VAL A 59 25.15 2.84 13.31
CA VAL A 59 25.39 1.39 13.34
C VAL A 59 26.86 1.09 13.66
N ALA A 60 27.81 1.72 12.96
CA ALA A 60 29.25 1.51 13.20
C ALA A 60 29.68 1.93 14.61
N ALA A 61 29.00 2.89 15.21
CA ALA A 61 29.25 3.35 16.59
C ALA A 61 28.54 2.51 17.66
N GLY A 62 27.80 1.46 17.29
CA GLY A 62 27.00 0.63 18.21
C GLY A 62 25.84 1.39 18.87
N LYS A 63 25.31 2.40 18.18
CA LYS A 63 24.17 3.20 18.67
C LYS A 63 22.83 2.73 18.10
N SER A 64 22.84 1.89 17.08
CA SER A 64 21.68 1.34 16.38
C SER A 64 21.83 -0.18 16.25
N ASP A 65 21.87 -0.90 17.39
CA ASP A 65 22.07 -2.36 17.40
C ASP A 65 20.84 -3.14 16.95
N TYR A 66 19.65 -2.68 17.38
CA TYR A 66 18.35 -3.32 17.08
C TYR A 66 17.32 -2.33 16.55
N TRP A 67 17.46 -1.05 16.87
CA TRP A 67 16.49 -0.01 16.61
C TRP A 67 17.17 1.31 16.29
N ASP A 68 16.59 2.03 15.33
CA ASP A 68 16.98 3.40 15.00
C ASP A 68 15.74 4.29 14.96
N ALA A 69 15.62 5.19 15.93
CA ALA A 69 14.45 6.04 16.06
C ALA A 69 14.32 7.06 14.92
N GLU A 70 15.43 7.60 14.43
CA GLU A 70 15.42 8.58 13.35
C GLU A 70 14.99 7.94 12.02
N LEU A 71 15.44 6.71 11.75
CA LEU A 71 14.99 5.94 10.59
C LEU A 71 13.50 5.61 10.70
N PHE A 72 13.04 5.17 11.86
CA PHE A 72 11.62 4.90 12.10
C PHE A 72 10.75 6.14 11.87
N GLU A 73 11.11 7.27 12.46
CA GLU A 73 10.37 8.53 12.30
C GLU A 73 10.34 8.97 10.83
N TYR A 74 11.43 8.81 10.12
CA TYR A 74 11.49 9.11 8.69
C TYR A 74 10.48 8.27 7.89
N ILE A 75 10.54 6.93 8.03
CA ILE A 75 9.64 6.01 7.30
C ILE A 75 8.17 6.26 7.69
N ALA A 76 7.89 6.37 8.99
CA ALA A 76 6.54 6.54 9.50
C ALA A 76 5.93 7.88 9.07
N SER A 77 6.69 8.97 9.15
CA SER A 77 6.19 10.30 8.79
C SER A 77 5.86 10.43 7.30
N ASP A 78 6.66 9.84 6.43
CA ASP A 78 6.44 9.86 4.97
C ASP A 78 5.15 9.12 4.60
N LEU A 79 4.96 7.91 5.13
CA LEU A 79 3.75 7.11 4.89
C LEU A 79 2.50 7.73 5.52
N LEU A 80 2.60 8.28 6.73
CA LEU A 80 1.49 8.97 7.39
C LEU A 80 1.06 10.21 6.63
N LYS A 81 2.01 10.99 6.13
CA LYS A 81 1.73 12.17 5.31
C LYS A 81 0.94 11.79 4.05
N ALA A 82 1.33 10.70 3.38
CA ALA A 82 0.63 10.19 2.20
C ALA A 82 -0.83 9.88 2.52
N VAL A 83 -1.09 9.09 3.56
CA VAL A 83 -2.44 8.68 3.96
C VAL A 83 -3.29 9.88 4.40
N ARG A 84 -2.75 10.77 5.23
CA ARG A 84 -3.46 11.97 5.71
C ARG A 84 -3.83 12.91 4.57
N THR A 85 -2.99 13.03 3.54
CA THR A 85 -3.29 13.82 2.35
C THR A 85 -4.53 13.28 1.62
N VAL A 86 -4.64 11.97 1.43
CA VAL A 86 -5.81 11.35 0.80
C VAL A 86 -7.07 11.62 1.61
N PHE A 87 -7.05 11.39 2.93
CA PHE A 87 -8.23 11.62 3.78
C PHE A 87 -8.64 13.08 3.86
N ALA A 88 -7.70 14.02 3.87
CA ALA A 88 -8.02 15.45 3.86
C ALA A 88 -8.78 15.85 2.59
N HIS A 89 -8.43 15.28 1.44
CA HIS A 89 -9.12 15.57 0.18
C HIS A 89 -10.49 14.90 0.08
N THR A 90 -10.65 13.70 0.63
CA THR A 90 -11.91 12.95 0.54
C THR A 90 -12.95 13.40 1.58
N SER A 91 -12.53 13.95 2.71
CA SER A 91 -13.44 14.47 3.75
C SER A 91 -14.16 15.76 3.35
N GLY A 92 -13.63 16.53 2.40
CA GLY A 92 -14.22 17.80 1.93
C GLY A 92 -15.40 17.66 0.97
N THR A 93 -15.74 16.46 0.50
CA THR A 93 -16.76 16.26 -0.55
C THR A 93 -18.05 15.60 -0.06
N VAL A 94 -18.20 15.32 1.23
CA VAL A 94 -19.41 14.66 1.75
C VAL A 94 -20.02 15.44 2.89
N GLU A 95 -20.71 16.55 2.56
CA GLU A 95 -21.83 17.02 3.34
C GLU A 95 -23.06 16.22 2.91
N ALA A 96 -23.50 15.31 3.73
CA ALA A 96 -24.87 14.98 4.02
C ALA A 96 -24.99 13.61 4.68
N ALA A 97 -25.38 13.67 5.94
CA ALA A 97 -26.26 12.73 6.62
C ALA A 97 -26.12 11.25 6.27
N VAL A 98 -25.73 10.43 7.21
CA VAL A 98 -26.62 9.51 7.89
C VAL A 98 -25.83 8.60 8.86
N GLU A 99 -26.27 8.61 10.01
CA GLU A 99 -26.32 7.73 11.17
C GLU A 99 -25.76 6.30 10.94
N TYR A 100 -24.86 5.90 11.84
CA TYR A 100 -24.33 4.53 12.03
C TYR A 100 -23.23 4.03 11.11
N ASP A 101 -22.35 4.88 10.64
CA ASP A 101 -21.08 4.39 10.09
C ASP A 101 -19.95 4.61 11.10
N VAL A 102 -18.95 3.73 11.06
CA VAL A 102 -17.74 3.90 11.88
C VAL A 102 -17.12 5.24 11.54
N PRO A 103 -16.88 6.12 12.52
CA PRO A 103 -16.33 7.45 12.26
C PRO A 103 -15.06 7.42 11.43
N ASP A 104 -14.86 8.42 10.60
CA ASP A 104 -13.70 8.54 9.71
C ASP A 104 -12.37 8.50 10.47
N ASP A 105 -12.36 9.04 11.69
CA ASP A 105 -11.21 9.02 12.59
C ASP A 105 -10.82 7.61 13.03
N VAL A 106 -11.78 6.67 13.18
CA VAL A 106 -11.49 5.27 13.50
C VAL A 106 -10.81 4.56 12.35
N TYR A 107 -11.25 4.77 11.11
CA TYR A 107 -10.58 4.22 9.93
C TYR A 107 -9.17 4.81 9.76
N THR A 108 -9.04 6.12 9.93
CA THR A 108 -7.76 6.81 9.88
C THR A 108 -6.82 6.27 10.94
N ALA A 109 -7.28 6.16 12.20
CA ALA A 109 -6.49 5.63 13.31
C ALA A 109 -6.04 4.18 13.05
N ALA A 110 -6.93 3.32 12.52
CA ALA A 110 -6.59 1.94 12.19
C ALA A 110 -5.52 1.85 11.09
N LEU A 111 -5.59 2.70 10.07
CA LEU A 111 -4.57 2.78 9.03
C LEU A 111 -3.24 3.31 9.57
N GLU A 112 -3.27 4.37 10.34
CA GLU A 112 -2.07 4.93 10.99
C GLU A 112 -1.39 3.89 11.87
N GLN A 113 -2.14 3.14 12.68
CA GLN A 113 -1.60 2.05 13.49
C GLN A 113 -0.89 0.99 12.63
N ASN A 114 -1.49 0.59 11.52
CA ASN A 114 -0.88 -0.38 10.62
C ASN A 114 0.41 0.17 9.97
N LEU A 115 0.44 1.45 9.62
CA LEU A 115 1.64 2.09 9.09
C LEU A 115 2.76 2.18 10.13
N PHE A 116 2.44 2.45 11.40
CA PHE A 116 3.43 2.39 12.48
C PHE A 116 4.02 1.00 12.65
N HIS A 117 3.19 -0.05 12.62
CA HIS A 117 3.67 -1.43 12.69
C HIS A 117 4.55 -1.79 11.50
N PHE A 118 4.15 -1.38 10.29
CA PHE A 118 4.95 -1.59 9.09
C PHE A 118 6.29 -0.85 9.16
N SER A 119 6.28 0.43 9.51
CA SER A 119 7.49 1.26 9.63
C SER A 119 8.45 0.68 10.68
N ALA A 120 7.92 0.17 11.79
CA ALA A 120 8.72 -0.48 12.81
C ALA A 120 9.38 -1.77 12.30
N ALA A 121 8.62 -2.62 11.59
CA ALA A 121 9.15 -3.85 11.01
C ALA A 121 10.23 -3.57 9.95
N LYS A 122 10.02 -2.57 9.11
CA LYS A 122 10.99 -2.16 8.09
C LYS A 122 12.27 -1.62 8.72
N THR A 123 12.15 -0.72 9.71
CA THR A 123 13.29 -0.18 10.47
C THR A 123 14.12 -1.30 11.08
N LEU A 124 13.46 -2.26 11.74
CA LEU A 124 14.12 -3.40 12.34
C LEU A 124 14.88 -4.23 11.30
N ALA A 125 14.26 -4.53 10.16
CA ALA A 125 14.87 -5.32 9.10
C ALA A 125 16.12 -4.62 8.53
N GLU A 126 16.03 -3.34 8.21
CA GLU A 126 17.16 -2.57 7.67
C GLU A 126 18.31 -2.47 8.67
N VAL A 127 18.03 -2.17 9.93
CA VAL A 127 19.02 -2.10 11.00
C VAL A 127 19.69 -3.46 11.23
N GLN A 128 18.96 -4.56 11.16
CA GLN A 128 19.52 -5.92 11.28
C GLN A 128 20.47 -6.24 10.13
N GLU A 129 20.10 -5.95 8.88
CA GLU A 129 20.96 -6.17 7.72
C GLU A 129 22.22 -5.31 7.78
N LEU A 130 22.10 -4.04 8.16
CA LEU A 130 23.26 -3.16 8.36
C LEU A 130 24.21 -3.68 9.45
N ASN A 131 23.68 -4.14 10.58
CA ASN A 131 24.48 -4.71 11.65
C ASN A 131 25.15 -6.02 11.22
N GLN A 132 24.48 -6.84 10.43
CA GLN A 132 25.11 -8.04 9.85
C GLN A 132 26.23 -7.66 8.92
N ALA A 133 26.00 -6.74 7.99
CA ALA A 133 27.02 -6.26 7.05
C ALA A 133 28.22 -5.67 7.79
N PHE A 134 27.99 -4.93 8.88
CA PHE A 134 29.06 -4.37 9.71
C PHE A 134 29.93 -5.46 10.34
N ARG A 135 29.32 -6.49 10.94
CA ARG A 135 30.04 -7.62 11.56
C ARG A 135 30.87 -8.44 10.56
N GLU A 136 30.36 -8.56 9.34
CA GLU A 136 31.02 -9.35 8.28
C GLU A 136 32.09 -8.58 7.50
N SER A 137 32.13 -7.25 7.63
CA SER A 137 33.07 -6.40 6.90
C SER A 137 34.40 -6.34 7.59
N LYS A 138 35.48 -6.40 6.78
CA LYS A 138 36.89 -6.35 7.26
C LYS A 138 37.38 -4.93 7.48
N SER A 139 36.70 -3.93 6.93
CA SER A 139 37.02 -2.51 7.05
C SER A 139 35.78 -1.66 6.99
N TYR A 140 35.90 -0.41 7.49
CA TYR A 140 34.80 0.57 7.40
C TYR A 140 34.39 0.89 5.95
N ASN A 141 35.35 0.93 5.04
CA ASN A 141 35.08 1.18 3.63
C ASN A 141 34.27 0.03 2.99
N GLU A 142 34.63 -1.22 3.33
CA GLU A 142 33.84 -2.38 2.89
C GLU A 142 32.43 -2.34 3.46
N PHE A 143 32.28 -2.02 4.75
CA PHE A 143 30.96 -1.84 5.35
C PHE A 143 30.15 -0.75 4.65
N LYS A 144 30.77 0.42 4.41
CA LYS A 144 30.09 1.55 3.74
C LYS A 144 29.60 1.17 2.34
N ALA A 145 30.39 0.41 1.57
CA ALA A 145 29.98 -0.07 0.25
C ALA A 145 28.79 -1.03 0.31
N ARG A 146 28.80 -1.99 1.25
CA ARG A 146 27.65 -2.89 1.47
C ARG A 146 26.42 -2.16 1.98
N ALA A 147 26.61 -1.22 2.90
CA ALA A 147 25.53 -0.41 3.45
C ALA A 147 24.84 0.43 2.36
N ALA A 148 25.57 0.95 1.38
CA ALA A 148 25.00 1.69 0.26
C ALA A 148 24.00 0.83 -0.56
N GLU A 149 24.29 -0.45 -0.76
CA GLU A 149 23.35 -1.35 -1.44
C GLU A 149 22.13 -1.68 -0.58
N ILE A 150 22.33 -1.90 0.73
CA ILE A 150 21.24 -2.16 1.67
C ILE A 150 20.29 -0.97 1.72
N THR A 151 20.79 0.24 2.02
CA THR A 151 19.97 1.45 2.13
C THR A 151 19.28 1.80 0.82
N ARG A 152 19.94 1.61 -0.33
CA ARG A 152 19.31 1.80 -1.64
C ARG A 152 18.15 0.82 -1.85
N THR A 153 18.28 -0.42 -1.44
CA THR A 153 17.20 -1.40 -1.55
C THR A 153 16.01 -0.99 -0.69
N PHE A 154 16.22 -0.65 0.57
CA PHE A 154 15.16 -0.29 1.50
C PHE A 154 14.53 1.07 1.19
N ASN A 155 15.32 2.07 0.81
CA ASN A 155 14.88 3.46 0.77
C ASN A 155 14.58 4.00 -0.63
N ASP A 156 15.14 3.40 -1.70
CA ASP A 156 14.86 3.83 -3.07
C ASP A 156 13.88 2.89 -3.78
N ARG A 157 14.21 1.58 -3.79
CA ARG A 157 13.41 0.60 -4.54
C ARG A 157 12.08 0.31 -3.89
N TRP A 158 12.08 0.08 -2.57
CA TRP A 158 10.88 -0.31 -1.84
C TRP A 158 10.03 0.89 -1.41
N GLN A 159 10.62 1.99 -1.00
CA GLN A 159 9.91 3.16 -0.50
C GLN A 159 8.86 3.67 -1.50
N ARG A 160 9.20 3.74 -2.77
CA ARG A 160 8.24 4.17 -3.82
C ARG A 160 7.02 3.23 -3.92
N THR A 161 7.25 1.93 -3.84
CA THR A 161 6.18 0.93 -3.85
C THR A 161 5.33 1.01 -2.57
N GLU A 162 5.97 1.19 -1.44
CA GLU A 162 5.34 1.33 -0.12
C GLU A 162 4.46 2.58 -0.08
N TYR A 163 4.99 3.72 -0.51
CA TYR A 163 4.25 4.98 -0.59
C TYR A 163 3.01 4.84 -1.49
N ARG A 164 3.18 4.33 -2.70
CA ARG A 164 2.06 4.11 -3.62
C ARG A 164 1.01 3.18 -3.04
N THR A 165 1.43 2.11 -2.39
CA THR A 165 0.51 1.16 -1.76
C THR A 165 -0.21 1.79 -0.57
N ALA A 166 0.46 2.62 0.24
CA ALA A 166 -0.18 3.35 1.33
C ALA A 166 -1.27 4.30 0.81
N VAL A 167 -0.99 5.05 -0.25
CA VAL A 167 -1.98 5.91 -0.94
C VAL A 167 -3.16 5.08 -1.44
N GLN A 168 -2.89 3.98 -2.16
CA GLN A 168 -3.94 3.11 -2.70
C GLN A 168 -4.82 2.49 -1.61
N VAL A 169 -4.25 2.11 -0.47
CA VAL A 169 -5.00 1.60 0.69
C VAL A 169 -5.91 2.69 1.27
N ALA A 170 -5.42 3.92 1.37
CA ALA A 170 -6.21 5.04 1.87
C ALA A 170 -7.37 5.40 0.92
N GLU A 171 -7.10 5.44 -0.39
CA GLU A 171 -8.12 5.65 -1.43
C GLU A 171 -9.17 4.55 -1.42
N ALA A 172 -8.73 3.29 -1.32
CA ALA A 172 -9.62 2.14 -1.24
C ALA A 172 -10.50 2.15 0.01
N ALA A 173 -9.95 2.54 1.17
CA ALA A 173 -10.73 2.69 2.39
C ALA A 173 -11.80 3.78 2.26
N SER A 174 -11.44 4.91 1.64
CA SER A 174 -12.38 5.98 1.34
C SER A 174 -13.48 5.52 0.36
N ASN A 175 -13.10 4.84 -0.72
CA ASN A 175 -14.04 4.29 -1.70
C ASN A 175 -14.98 3.25 -1.07
N TYR A 176 -14.46 2.31 -0.27
CA TYR A 176 -15.27 1.33 0.44
C TYR A 176 -16.37 1.99 1.28
N ARG A 177 -16.03 3.06 2.01
CA ARG A 177 -16.99 3.81 2.80
C ARG A 177 -18.06 4.49 1.95
N GLN A 178 -17.68 5.12 0.84
CA GLN A 178 -18.62 5.74 -0.08
C GLN A 178 -19.57 4.71 -0.69
N LEU A 179 -19.06 3.56 -1.09
CA LEU A 179 -19.85 2.45 -1.60
C LEU A 179 -20.82 1.91 -0.54
N ARG A 180 -20.36 1.75 0.70
CA ARG A 180 -21.22 1.30 1.81
C ARG A 180 -22.36 2.27 2.11
N ARG A 181 -22.11 3.57 2.06
CA ARG A 181 -23.13 4.61 2.28
C ARG A 181 -24.20 4.66 1.20
N ARG A 182 -23.91 4.13 0.02
CA ARG A 182 -24.80 4.12 -1.15
C ARG A 182 -25.33 2.72 -1.47
N ALA A 183 -25.16 1.76 -0.57
CA ALA A 183 -25.52 0.36 -0.83
C ALA A 183 -27.03 0.13 -1.00
N ASP A 184 -27.87 1.04 -0.53
CA ASP A 184 -29.31 1.06 -0.77
C ASP A 184 -29.67 1.44 -2.22
N ILE A 185 -28.85 2.30 -2.86
CA ILE A 185 -29.02 2.73 -4.26
C ILE A 185 -28.26 1.77 -5.19
N PHE A 186 -27.07 1.36 -4.79
CA PHE A 186 -26.17 0.47 -5.52
C PHE A 186 -25.95 -0.83 -4.75
N PRO A 187 -26.92 -1.75 -4.78
CA PRO A 187 -26.92 -2.93 -3.92
C PRO A 187 -25.91 -3.99 -4.34
N TYR A 188 -25.30 -3.87 -5.52
CA TYR A 188 -24.31 -4.79 -6.04
C TYR A 188 -23.00 -4.11 -6.35
N TRP A 189 -21.91 -4.82 -6.09
CA TRP A 189 -20.57 -4.37 -6.40
C TRP A 189 -19.87 -5.38 -7.30
N ILE A 190 -19.08 -4.87 -8.25
CA ILE A 190 -18.34 -5.67 -9.20
C ILE A 190 -16.83 -5.43 -9.02
N TYR A 191 -16.07 -6.52 -8.95
CA TYR A 191 -14.62 -6.45 -8.91
C TYR A 191 -14.07 -6.24 -10.31
N ARG A 192 -13.20 -5.26 -10.48
CA ARG A 192 -12.55 -4.94 -11.75
C ARG A 192 -11.04 -4.95 -11.60
N THR A 193 -10.38 -5.63 -12.50
CA THR A 193 -8.92 -5.55 -12.65
C THR A 193 -8.53 -4.43 -13.61
N ALA A 194 -7.22 -4.17 -13.73
CA ALA A 194 -6.71 -3.25 -14.74
C ALA A 194 -6.83 -3.79 -16.17
N GLY A 195 -7.11 -5.09 -16.34
CA GLY A 195 -7.33 -5.74 -17.65
C GLY A 195 -6.08 -5.90 -18.50
N ASP A 196 -4.90 -5.66 -17.97
CA ASP A 196 -3.63 -5.78 -18.70
C ASP A 196 -2.80 -7.01 -18.30
N GLY A 197 -1.72 -7.27 -19.04
CA GLY A 197 -0.84 -8.42 -18.80
C GLY A 197 -0.05 -8.39 -17.48
N GLN A 198 -0.17 -7.33 -16.67
CA GLN A 198 0.48 -7.23 -15.36
C GLN A 198 -0.46 -7.61 -14.21
N VAL A 199 -1.72 -7.94 -14.52
CA VAL A 199 -2.66 -8.43 -13.50
C VAL A 199 -2.26 -9.83 -13.05
N ARG A 200 -2.13 -10.02 -11.74
CA ARG A 200 -1.80 -11.33 -11.17
C ARG A 200 -2.92 -12.33 -11.44
N PRO A 201 -2.63 -13.63 -11.71
CA PRO A 201 -3.65 -14.63 -11.99
C PRO A 201 -4.72 -14.74 -10.91
N SER A 202 -4.36 -14.58 -9.63
CA SER A 202 -5.30 -14.59 -8.50
C SER A 202 -6.26 -13.42 -8.51
N HIS A 203 -5.85 -12.26 -9.05
CA HIS A 203 -6.71 -11.09 -9.20
C HIS A 203 -7.55 -11.19 -10.48
N ALA A 204 -6.96 -11.71 -11.56
CA ALA A 204 -7.67 -11.94 -12.82
C ALA A 204 -8.87 -12.87 -12.64
N ALA A 205 -8.75 -13.87 -11.75
CA ALA A 205 -9.85 -14.79 -11.41
C ALA A 205 -11.03 -14.10 -10.70
N LEU A 206 -10.85 -12.88 -10.18
CA LEU A 206 -11.90 -12.09 -9.55
C LEU A 206 -12.53 -11.08 -10.51
N ASP A 207 -11.97 -10.89 -11.71
CA ASP A 207 -12.49 -9.90 -12.65
C ASP A 207 -13.92 -10.21 -13.05
N GLY A 208 -14.79 -9.22 -12.99
CA GLY A 208 -16.21 -9.39 -13.24
C GLY A 208 -17.03 -10.03 -12.12
N LEU A 209 -16.39 -10.48 -11.03
CA LEU A 209 -17.12 -11.04 -9.88
C LEU A 209 -18.04 -9.97 -9.31
N THR A 210 -19.34 -10.23 -9.38
CA THR A 210 -20.38 -9.36 -8.85
C THR A 210 -21.05 -10.00 -7.65
N LEU A 211 -21.12 -9.27 -6.55
CA LEU A 211 -21.71 -9.73 -5.29
C LEU A 211 -22.57 -8.61 -4.68
N PRO A 212 -23.56 -8.97 -3.83
CA PRO A 212 -24.25 -7.99 -3.02
C PRO A 212 -23.28 -7.14 -2.20
N ALA A 213 -23.57 -5.85 -2.02
CA ALA A 213 -22.74 -4.95 -1.21
C ALA A 213 -22.58 -5.45 0.24
N SER A 214 -23.54 -6.21 0.75
CA SER A 214 -23.51 -6.82 2.08
C SER A 214 -22.69 -8.09 2.19
N ASP A 215 -22.26 -8.69 1.06
CA ASP A 215 -21.57 -9.97 1.06
C ASP A 215 -20.26 -9.90 1.88
N PRO A 216 -20.05 -10.81 2.84
CA PRO A 216 -18.86 -10.81 3.68
C PRO A 216 -17.56 -11.11 2.91
N ALA A 217 -17.64 -11.65 1.69
CA ALA A 217 -16.47 -11.86 0.83
C ALA A 217 -15.72 -10.55 0.57
N TRP A 218 -16.41 -9.42 0.50
CA TRP A 218 -15.78 -8.10 0.32
C TRP A 218 -14.73 -7.78 1.38
N ARG A 219 -14.87 -8.30 2.60
CA ARG A 219 -13.87 -8.12 3.65
C ARG A 219 -12.52 -8.77 3.34
N LYS A 220 -12.50 -9.71 2.38
CA LYS A 220 -11.30 -10.47 2.02
C LYS A 220 -10.72 -10.08 0.66
N ILE A 221 -11.61 -9.70 -0.27
CA ILE A 221 -11.24 -9.47 -1.67
C ILE A 221 -11.26 -8.01 -2.09
N PHE A 222 -11.74 -7.08 -1.24
CA PHE A 222 -11.75 -5.65 -1.57
C PHE A 222 -10.30 -5.17 -1.80
N PRO A 223 -9.99 -4.59 -2.98
CA PRO A 223 -8.63 -4.16 -3.29
C PRO A 223 -8.18 -2.97 -2.41
N PRO A 224 -6.86 -2.73 -2.26
CA PRO A 224 -5.78 -3.49 -2.87
C PRO A 224 -5.51 -4.83 -2.15
N ASN A 225 -5.27 -5.89 -2.92
CA ASN A 225 -5.02 -7.23 -2.35
C ASN A 225 -3.54 -7.55 -2.18
N ASP A 226 -2.65 -6.73 -2.74
CA ASP A 226 -1.20 -6.90 -2.68
C ASP A 226 -0.48 -5.62 -3.15
N TRP A 227 0.85 -5.59 -3.08
CA TRP A 227 1.68 -4.49 -3.55
C TRP A 227 1.39 -4.13 -5.02
N ASN A 228 1.30 -2.81 -5.31
CA ASN A 228 0.98 -2.30 -6.65
C ASN A 228 -0.32 -2.86 -7.26
N CYS A 229 -1.29 -3.24 -6.45
CA CYS A 229 -2.58 -3.70 -6.94
C CYS A 229 -3.36 -2.54 -7.56
N ARG A 230 -3.76 -2.66 -8.82
CA ARG A 230 -4.53 -1.66 -9.59
C ARG A 230 -5.99 -2.07 -9.80
N CYS A 231 -6.45 -3.06 -9.04
CA CYS A 231 -7.85 -3.47 -9.06
C CYS A 231 -8.73 -2.44 -8.33
N ARG A 232 -10.00 -2.40 -8.69
CA ARG A 232 -11.00 -1.52 -8.07
C ARG A 232 -12.33 -2.24 -7.91
N VAL A 233 -13.24 -1.64 -7.18
CA VAL A 233 -14.63 -2.06 -7.06
C VAL A 233 -15.51 -0.96 -7.60
N GLU A 234 -16.45 -1.34 -8.45
CA GLU A 234 -17.48 -0.48 -9.02
C GLU A 234 -18.83 -0.88 -8.45
N ALA A 235 -19.69 0.12 -8.19
CA ALA A 235 -21.06 -0.11 -7.75
C ALA A 235 -22.00 -0.11 -8.95
N ILE A 236 -22.99 -1.00 -8.94
CA ILE A 236 -23.99 -1.10 -9.99
C ILE A 236 -25.40 -1.08 -9.39
N MET A 237 -26.36 -0.56 -10.14
CA MET A 237 -27.76 -0.54 -9.75
C MET A 237 -28.40 -1.94 -9.88
N ALA A 238 -29.52 -2.13 -9.21
CA ALA A 238 -30.22 -3.41 -9.23
C ALA A 238 -30.70 -3.82 -10.63
N ASP A 239 -31.07 -2.85 -11.45
CA ASP A 239 -31.54 -3.06 -12.83
C ASP A 239 -30.42 -3.28 -13.85
N GLU A 240 -29.18 -2.92 -13.49
CA GLU A 240 -27.99 -3.19 -14.27
C GLU A 240 -27.40 -4.59 -14.02
N PHE A 241 -27.89 -5.25 -12.97
CA PHE A 241 -27.42 -6.58 -12.62
C PHE A 241 -28.19 -7.65 -13.41
N GLU A 242 -27.53 -8.30 -14.37
CA GLU A 242 -28.11 -9.35 -15.24
C GLU A 242 -28.03 -10.76 -14.61
N GLY A 243 -27.51 -10.89 -13.40
CA GLY A 243 -27.31 -12.17 -12.72
C GLY A 243 -28.45 -12.53 -11.75
N ASP A 244 -28.61 -13.81 -11.49
CA ASP A 244 -29.49 -14.35 -10.46
C ASP A 244 -28.62 -14.96 -9.34
N PHE A 245 -28.78 -14.45 -8.11
CA PHE A 245 -28.06 -15.03 -6.97
C PHE A 245 -28.78 -16.25 -6.37
N GLY A 246 -29.94 -16.68 -6.92
CA GLY A 246 -30.74 -17.77 -6.38
C GLY A 246 -31.08 -17.54 -4.89
N GLU A 247 -32.27 -17.80 -4.46
CA GLU A 247 -32.74 -17.60 -3.08
C GLU A 247 -31.97 -18.44 -2.01
N GLU A 248 -31.04 -19.33 -2.42
CA GLU A 248 -30.40 -20.31 -1.52
C GLU A 248 -29.28 -19.78 -0.63
N ARG A 249 -28.81 -18.51 -0.80
CA ARG A 249 -27.71 -17.99 0.02
C ARG A 249 -28.12 -17.23 1.28
N SER A 250 -29.40 -17.02 1.52
CA SER A 250 -29.87 -16.23 2.64
C SER A 250 -30.07 -17.02 3.96
N GLU A 251 -29.96 -18.35 3.94
CA GLU A 251 -30.33 -19.18 5.12
C GLU A 251 -29.15 -19.83 5.88
N GLU A 252 -27.90 -19.74 5.41
CA GLU A 252 -26.80 -20.46 6.05
C GLU A 252 -25.94 -19.64 7.05
N HIS A 253 -26.37 -18.43 7.45
CA HIS A 253 -25.61 -17.63 8.40
C HIS A 253 -26.50 -17.05 9.52
N THR A 254 -27.21 -17.94 10.22
CA THR A 254 -27.77 -17.64 11.54
C THR A 254 -26.92 -18.28 12.63
#